data_250ff40158674cd2df3aa251d0d5c971
#
_entry.id   250ff40158674cd2df3aa251d0d5c971
#
_cell.length_a   1.000
_cell.length_b   1.000
_cell.length_c   1.000
_cell.angle_alpha   90.00
_cell.angle_beta   90.00
_cell.angle_gamma   90.00
#
_symmetry.space_group_name_H-M   'P 1'
#
loop_
_entity.id
_entity.type
_entity.pdbx_description
1 polymer ?
#
loop_
_entity_poly.entity_id
_entity_poly.type
_entity_poly.pdbx_seq_one_letter_code
_entity_poly.pdbx_strand_id
1 'polypeptide(L)'
;MSQTPPPNEAPVSSPCRGNILLAEDDPIYRWLLQSQLVKWGYRVVAVKNGLEAWEALQAADAPQMAILDWIMPGLDGVELCRRIRATEQGAYRYVLLLTAKHHKEDVVAGLDAGADDYLTKPFNVDELRARVRAGSRILELQAALIKTQGALQFEAAHDRLTGLWNRGAIVDLLQREALRSMRSGQPLGVIVADLDHFKQINDSYGHLAGDAVLCEVSRRLIEAVRSYDYVGRYGGEEFLIVLEECAAADLNATAERVRHHIAECPVDIGTVQVSVTISLGLVCAIADGPDSLVPEDLVRAADSALYCAKANGRNRAETAPIMSQAGRVGA
;
A
#
# COMPACT_ATOMS: atom_id res chain seq x y z
N MET A 1 57.06 -31.12 0.63
CA MET A 1 56.08 -30.35 -0.16
C MET A 1 54.72 -30.95 0.10
N SER A 2 53.96 -30.37 1.03
CA SER A 2 52.65 -30.85 1.48
C SER A 2 51.61 -30.02 0.76
N GLN A 3 50.81 -30.63 -0.14
CA GLN A 3 49.71 -29.98 -0.82
C GLN A 3 48.46 -30.06 0.05
N THR A 4 47.97 -28.93 0.49
CA THR A 4 46.68 -28.77 1.13
C THR A 4 45.56 -28.88 0.07
N PRO A 5 44.47 -29.65 0.31
CA PRO A 5 43.34 -29.69 -0.62
C PRO A 5 42.57 -28.37 -0.58
N PRO A 6 41.89 -27.97 -1.68
CA PRO A 6 41.10 -26.75 -1.77
C PRO A 6 39.86 -26.84 -0.86
N PRO A 7 39.34 -25.71 -0.35
CA PRO A 7 38.16 -25.67 0.50
C PRO A 7 36.92 -26.11 -0.28
N ASN A 8 36.18 -26.99 0.36
CA ASN A 8 34.89 -27.53 -0.10
C ASN A 8 33.90 -26.35 -0.31
N GLU A 9 33.57 -26.05 -1.55
CA GLU A 9 32.55 -25.08 -1.90
C GLU A 9 31.19 -25.64 -1.39
N ALA A 10 30.59 -24.93 -0.44
CA ALA A 10 29.22 -25.18 0.01
C ALA A 10 28.26 -25.10 -1.20
N PRO A 11 27.26 -25.98 -1.31
CA PRO A 11 26.33 -25.95 -2.43
C PRO A 11 25.62 -24.59 -2.45
N VAL A 12 25.76 -23.88 -3.57
CA VAL A 12 24.99 -22.67 -3.88
C VAL A 12 23.51 -23.02 -3.76
N SER A 13 22.87 -22.52 -2.72
CA SER A 13 21.44 -22.71 -2.53
C SER A 13 20.70 -22.06 -3.72
N SER A 14 20.20 -22.88 -4.63
CA SER A 14 19.30 -22.44 -5.68
C SER A 14 18.15 -21.63 -5.05
N PRO A 15 17.75 -20.50 -5.61
CA PRO A 15 16.65 -19.70 -5.05
C PRO A 15 15.40 -20.58 -4.92
N CYS A 16 14.81 -20.57 -3.74
CA CYS A 16 13.60 -21.35 -3.44
C CYS A 16 12.47 -20.87 -4.38
N ARG A 17 11.87 -21.79 -5.16
CA ARG A 17 10.83 -21.49 -6.15
C ARG A 17 9.46 -21.15 -5.57
N GLY A 18 9.31 -21.26 -4.25
CA GLY A 18 8.05 -21.00 -3.53
C GLY A 18 7.69 -22.13 -2.57
N ASN A 19 6.64 -21.90 -1.80
CA ASN A 19 6.11 -22.84 -0.82
C ASN A 19 4.91 -23.58 -1.42
N ILE A 20 4.86 -24.91 -1.23
CA ILE A 20 3.74 -25.75 -1.67
C ILE A 20 3.20 -26.50 -0.45
N LEU A 21 1.88 -26.44 -0.25
CA LEU A 21 1.16 -27.34 0.64
C LEU A 21 0.88 -28.65 -0.10
N LEU A 22 1.24 -29.76 0.49
CA LEU A 22 0.91 -31.10 0.00
C LEU A 22 0.07 -31.81 1.04
N ALA A 23 -1.19 -32.06 0.72
CA ALA A 23 -2.11 -32.87 1.54
C ALA A 23 -2.40 -34.17 0.84
N GLU A 24 -1.95 -35.29 1.44
CA GLU A 24 -2.06 -36.65 0.92
C GLU A 24 -2.07 -37.60 2.11
N ASP A 25 -3.06 -38.48 2.21
CA ASP A 25 -3.20 -39.41 3.35
C ASP A 25 -2.30 -40.64 3.21
N ASP A 26 -2.06 -41.12 1.98
CA ASP A 26 -1.14 -42.22 1.73
C ASP A 26 0.32 -41.81 2.00
N PRO A 27 1.02 -42.45 2.95
CA PRO A 27 2.37 -42.08 3.31
C PRO A 27 3.39 -42.30 2.20
N ILE A 28 3.16 -43.26 1.29
CA ILE A 28 4.06 -43.59 0.17
C ILE A 28 3.92 -42.52 -0.90
N TYR A 29 2.69 -42.18 -1.30
CA TYR A 29 2.43 -41.11 -2.27
C TYR A 29 2.89 -39.76 -1.73
N ARG A 30 2.61 -39.45 -0.47
CA ARG A 30 3.06 -38.23 0.17
C ARG A 30 4.58 -38.07 0.14
N TRP A 31 5.32 -39.14 0.52
CA TRP A 31 6.78 -39.13 0.46
C TRP A 31 7.32 -38.94 -0.96
N LEU A 32 6.74 -39.67 -1.93
CA LEU A 32 7.12 -39.58 -3.34
C LEU A 32 6.93 -38.17 -3.88
N LEU A 33 5.76 -37.59 -3.70
CA LEU A 33 5.42 -36.25 -4.14
C LEU A 33 6.31 -35.19 -3.49
N GLN A 34 6.46 -35.26 -2.17
CA GLN A 34 7.33 -34.37 -1.43
C GLN A 34 8.76 -34.42 -1.97
N SER A 35 9.31 -35.63 -2.18
CA SER A 35 10.67 -35.79 -2.69
C SER A 35 10.86 -35.19 -4.08
N GLN A 36 9.88 -35.32 -4.97
CA GLN A 36 9.93 -34.72 -6.32
C GLN A 36 9.84 -33.18 -6.26
N LEU A 37 8.92 -32.63 -5.46
CA LEU A 37 8.75 -31.20 -5.32
C LEU A 37 9.99 -30.53 -4.73
N VAL A 38 10.60 -31.12 -3.71
CA VAL A 38 11.87 -30.66 -3.12
C VAL A 38 12.99 -30.73 -4.14
N LYS A 39 13.09 -31.81 -4.92
CA LYS A 39 14.09 -31.93 -6.02
C LYS A 39 13.93 -30.85 -7.09
N TRP A 40 12.72 -30.33 -7.31
CA TRP A 40 12.45 -29.23 -8.22
C TRP A 40 12.68 -27.85 -7.61
N GLY A 41 13.11 -27.78 -6.34
CA GLY A 41 13.46 -26.55 -5.63
C GLY A 41 12.33 -25.87 -4.90
N TYR A 42 11.21 -26.57 -4.63
CA TYR A 42 10.13 -26.05 -3.80
C TYR A 42 10.33 -26.40 -2.33
N ARG A 43 9.87 -25.50 -1.44
CA ARG A 43 9.69 -25.82 -0.03
C ARG A 43 8.30 -26.47 0.14
N VAL A 44 8.23 -27.60 0.81
CA VAL A 44 6.98 -28.37 0.92
C VAL A 44 6.54 -28.49 2.37
N VAL A 45 5.30 -28.07 2.64
CA VAL A 45 4.58 -28.34 3.88
C VAL A 45 3.70 -29.57 3.60
N ALA A 46 4.13 -30.73 4.07
CA ALA A 46 3.43 -32.00 3.84
C ALA A 46 2.56 -32.36 5.05
N VAL A 47 1.28 -32.62 4.82
CA VAL A 47 0.28 -32.97 5.82
C VAL A 47 -0.48 -34.23 5.40
N LYS A 48 -1.14 -34.91 6.33
CA LYS A 48 -1.74 -36.24 6.11
C LYS A 48 -3.27 -36.23 6.00
N ASN A 49 -3.91 -35.08 6.18
CA ASN A 49 -5.37 -34.93 6.11
C ASN A 49 -5.78 -33.48 5.84
N GLY A 50 -7.05 -33.30 5.50
CA GLY A 50 -7.58 -31.98 5.14
C GLY A 50 -7.69 -31.00 6.31
N LEU A 51 -7.79 -31.47 7.55
CA LEU A 51 -7.84 -30.57 8.72
C LEU A 51 -6.46 -29.95 8.96
N GLU A 52 -5.39 -30.75 8.95
CA GLU A 52 -4.02 -30.23 9.03
C GLU A 52 -3.70 -29.29 7.85
N ALA A 53 -4.23 -29.61 6.65
CA ALA A 53 -4.09 -28.75 5.49
C ALA A 53 -4.79 -27.39 5.72
N TRP A 54 -5.99 -27.40 6.26
CA TRP A 54 -6.73 -26.18 6.59
C TRP A 54 -5.99 -25.31 7.62
N GLU A 55 -5.46 -25.93 8.68
CA GLU A 55 -4.66 -25.23 9.68
C GLU A 55 -3.40 -24.59 9.07
N ALA A 56 -2.68 -25.32 8.22
CA ALA A 56 -1.50 -24.80 7.52
C ALA A 56 -1.82 -23.61 6.60
N LEU A 57 -3.04 -23.57 6.03
CA LEU A 57 -3.51 -22.47 5.17
C LEU A 57 -3.94 -21.22 5.95
N GLN A 58 -4.13 -21.31 7.27
CA GLN A 58 -4.43 -20.15 8.13
C GLN A 58 -3.17 -19.44 8.67
N ALA A 59 -1.99 -20.02 8.47
CA ALA A 59 -0.74 -19.39 8.90
C ALA A 59 -0.43 -18.10 8.11
N ALA A 60 0.28 -17.15 8.74
CA ALA A 60 0.65 -15.89 8.11
C ALA A 60 1.55 -16.06 6.87
N ASP A 61 2.35 -17.14 6.83
CA ASP A 61 3.24 -17.51 5.72
C ASP A 61 2.69 -18.71 4.91
N ALA A 62 1.37 -18.88 4.89
CA ALA A 62 0.70 -19.98 4.22
C ALA A 62 1.11 -20.11 2.75
N PRO A 63 1.33 -21.35 2.26
CA PRO A 63 1.65 -21.60 0.87
C PRO A 63 0.57 -21.08 -0.10
N GLN A 64 1.01 -20.48 -1.22
CA GLN A 64 0.10 -20.02 -2.28
C GLN A 64 -0.26 -21.11 -3.28
N MET A 65 0.45 -22.25 -3.27
CA MET A 65 0.11 -23.42 -4.07
C MET A 65 -0.27 -24.56 -3.15
N ALA A 66 -1.39 -25.22 -3.42
CA ALA A 66 -1.85 -26.41 -2.70
C ALA A 66 -2.03 -27.57 -3.67
N ILE A 67 -1.45 -28.71 -3.34
CA ILE A 67 -1.67 -29.99 -4.00
C ILE A 67 -2.43 -30.86 -3.00
N LEU A 68 -3.68 -31.19 -3.33
CA LEU A 68 -4.61 -31.80 -2.41
C LEU A 68 -5.10 -33.13 -2.97
N ASP A 69 -4.99 -34.21 -2.21
CA ASP A 69 -5.70 -35.41 -2.58
C ASP A 69 -7.22 -35.20 -2.46
N TRP A 70 -7.95 -35.77 -3.36
CA TRP A 70 -9.40 -35.72 -3.38
C TRP A 70 -10.00 -36.39 -2.14
N ILE A 71 -9.55 -37.62 -1.81
CA ILE A 71 -10.09 -38.43 -0.72
C ILE A 71 -9.09 -38.37 0.44
N MET A 72 -9.48 -37.68 1.50
CA MET A 72 -8.70 -37.61 2.75
C MET A 72 -9.61 -37.77 3.96
N PRO A 73 -9.09 -38.28 5.09
CA PRO A 73 -9.84 -38.35 6.34
C PRO A 73 -10.23 -36.97 6.87
N GLY A 74 -11.44 -36.88 7.41
CA GLY A 74 -11.96 -35.69 8.07
C GLY A 74 -12.48 -34.60 7.11
N LEU A 75 -11.63 -33.97 6.34
CA LEU A 75 -11.98 -32.95 5.35
C LEU A 75 -11.41 -33.39 3.99
N ASP A 76 -12.27 -33.64 3.01
CA ASP A 76 -11.83 -34.02 1.67
C ASP A 76 -11.28 -32.85 0.87
N GLY A 77 -10.54 -33.14 -0.22
CA GLY A 77 -9.88 -32.12 -1.02
C GLY A 77 -10.85 -31.15 -1.70
N VAL A 78 -12.03 -31.62 -2.08
CA VAL A 78 -13.06 -30.79 -2.74
C VAL A 78 -13.69 -29.83 -1.76
N GLU A 79 -14.04 -30.28 -0.57
CA GLU A 79 -14.58 -29.42 0.47
C GLU A 79 -13.52 -28.42 0.96
N LEU A 80 -12.26 -28.85 1.07
CA LEU A 80 -11.15 -27.95 1.38
C LEU A 80 -11.00 -26.85 0.30
N CYS A 81 -11.14 -27.23 -0.97
CA CYS A 81 -11.11 -26.28 -2.09
C CYS A 81 -12.23 -25.23 -1.97
N ARG A 82 -13.48 -25.65 -1.70
CA ARG A 82 -14.60 -24.72 -1.46
C ARG A 82 -14.32 -23.76 -0.31
N ARG A 83 -13.74 -24.24 0.79
CA ARG A 83 -13.37 -23.38 1.94
C ARG A 83 -12.28 -22.40 1.59
N ILE A 84 -11.27 -22.81 0.83
CA ILE A 84 -10.24 -21.90 0.32
C ILE A 84 -10.89 -20.77 -0.47
N ARG A 85 -11.79 -21.07 -1.41
CA ARG A 85 -12.46 -20.05 -2.23
C ARG A 85 -13.42 -19.16 -1.44
N ALA A 86 -14.14 -19.71 -0.47
CA ALA A 86 -15.05 -18.94 0.39
C ALA A 86 -14.31 -17.93 1.29
N THR A 87 -13.04 -18.18 1.61
CA THR A 87 -12.24 -17.35 2.52
C THR A 87 -11.30 -16.40 1.79
N GLU A 88 -11.34 -16.35 0.45
CA GLU A 88 -10.46 -15.50 -0.40
C GLU A 88 -10.80 -13.99 -0.25
N GLN A 89 -10.62 -13.45 0.96
CA GLN A 89 -10.41 -12.01 1.17
C GLN A 89 -8.91 -11.61 1.07
N GLY A 90 -8.03 -12.56 0.67
CA GLY A 90 -6.58 -12.43 0.66
C GLY A 90 -5.93 -12.83 -0.68
N ALA A 91 -4.66 -13.22 -0.63
CA ALA A 91 -3.92 -13.66 -1.81
C ALA A 91 -4.50 -14.92 -2.43
N TYR A 92 -4.68 -14.90 -3.75
CA TYR A 92 -5.10 -16.05 -4.54
C TYR A 92 -4.20 -17.28 -4.30
N ARG A 93 -4.81 -18.46 -4.19
CA ARG A 93 -4.13 -19.75 -4.05
C ARG A 93 -4.43 -20.65 -5.23
N TYR A 94 -3.38 -21.18 -5.85
CA TYR A 94 -3.51 -22.18 -6.90
C TYR A 94 -3.72 -23.57 -6.27
N VAL A 95 -4.81 -24.23 -6.63
CA VAL A 95 -5.20 -25.55 -6.10
C VAL A 95 -5.15 -26.59 -7.20
N LEU A 96 -4.28 -27.60 -7.04
CA LEU A 96 -4.20 -28.81 -7.87
C LEU A 96 -4.80 -29.98 -7.09
N LEU A 97 -5.90 -30.56 -7.59
CA LEU A 97 -6.50 -31.77 -7.02
C LEU A 97 -5.85 -33.03 -7.59
N LEU A 98 -5.49 -33.94 -6.72
CA LEU A 98 -5.09 -35.32 -7.09
C LEU A 98 -6.30 -36.23 -6.95
N THR A 99 -6.64 -37.04 -7.97
CA THR A 99 -7.83 -37.87 -7.94
C THR A 99 -7.57 -39.27 -8.50
N ALA A 100 -8.12 -40.27 -7.87
CA ALA A 100 -8.21 -41.64 -8.42
C ALA A 100 -9.45 -41.84 -9.31
N LYS A 101 -10.32 -40.82 -9.40
CA LYS A 101 -11.56 -40.87 -10.14
C LYS A 101 -11.33 -40.53 -11.62
N HIS A 102 -11.84 -41.40 -12.51
CA HIS A 102 -11.66 -41.27 -13.95
C HIS A 102 -12.94 -40.81 -14.66
N HIS A 103 -14.06 -40.61 -13.94
CA HIS A 103 -15.31 -40.18 -14.54
C HIS A 103 -15.32 -38.68 -14.77
N LYS A 104 -15.80 -38.25 -15.93
CA LYS A 104 -15.88 -36.81 -16.32
C LYS A 104 -16.68 -35.99 -15.31
N GLU A 105 -17.70 -36.57 -14.69
CA GLU A 105 -18.57 -35.93 -13.71
C GLU A 105 -17.79 -35.55 -12.43
N ASP A 106 -16.88 -36.40 -11.98
CA ASP A 106 -16.03 -36.09 -10.81
C ASP A 106 -15.04 -34.98 -11.10
N VAL A 107 -14.44 -34.95 -12.30
CA VAL A 107 -13.53 -33.88 -12.73
C VAL A 107 -14.24 -32.51 -12.74
N VAL A 108 -15.45 -32.48 -13.32
CA VAL A 108 -16.28 -31.25 -13.34
C VAL A 108 -16.59 -30.80 -11.92
N ALA A 109 -16.98 -31.73 -11.02
CA ALA A 109 -17.25 -31.39 -9.62
C ALA A 109 -16.05 -30.78 -8.87
N GLY A 110 -14.84 -31.25 -9.17
CA GLY A 110 -13.60 -30.68 -8.60
C GLY A 110 -13.30 -29.25 -9.09
N LEU A 111 -13.47 -29.03 -10.39
CA LEU A 111 -13.29 -27.71 -11.00
C LEU A 111 -14.40 -26.73 -10.55
N ASP A 112 -15.65 -27.18 -10.48
CA ASP A 112 -16.77 -26.37 -9.97
C ASP A 112 -16.62 -26.03 -8.49
N ALA A 113 -15.91 -26.86 -7.71
CA ALA A 113 -15.54 -26.55 -6.34
C ALA A 113 -14.45 -25.47 -6.23
N GLY A 114 -13.88 -25.05 -7.38
CA GLY A 114 -12.89 -23.98 -7.48
C GLY A 114 -11.44 -24.45 -7.56
N ALA A 115 -11.17 -25.72 -7.86
CA ALA A 115 -9.82 -26.16 -8.19
C ALA A 115 -9.38 -25.54 -9.52
N ASP A 116 -8.09 -25.18 -9.62
CA ASP A 116 -7.52 -24.58 -10.83
C ASP A 116 -7.13 -25.66 -11.85
N ASP A 117 -6.78 -26.84 -11.35
CA ASP A 117 -6.40 -27.97 -12.17
C ASP A 117 -6.59 -29.30 -11.39
N TYR A 118 -6.51 -30.39 -12.11
CA TYR A 118 -6.54 -31.72 -11.52
C TYR A 118 -5.53 -32.64 -12.16
N LEU A 119 -5.18 -33.74 -11.46
CA LEU A 119 -4.25 -34.74 -11.93
C LEU A 119 -4.75 -36.14 -11.48
N THR A 120 -4.93 -37.04 -12.44
CA THR A 120 -5.50 -38.38 -12.18
C THR A 120 -4.43 -39.39 -11.78
N LYS A 121 -4.61 -40.07 -10.69
CA LYS A 121 -3.75 -41.17 -10.23
C LYS A 121 -4.07 -42.47 -11.00
N PRO A 122 -3.07 -43.27 -11.44
CA PRO A 122 -1.64 -43.04 -11.37
C PRO A 122 -1.20 -42.01 -12.43
N PHE A 123 -0.37 -41.06 -12.07
CA PHE A 123 0.13 -40.01 -12.96
C PHE A 123 1.62 -40.14 -13.26
N ASN A 124 2.03 -39.57 -14.39
CA ASN A 124 3.42 -39.42 -14.73
C ASN A 124 4.04 -38.22 -13.97
N VAL A 125 5.28 -38.40 -13.49
CA VAL A 125 6.05 -37.35 -12.80
C VAL A 125 6.23 -36.11 -13.67
N ASP A 126 6.40 -36.26 -14.99
CA ASP A 126 6.51 -35.16 -15.93
C ASP A 126 5.19 -34.39 -16.08
N GLU A 127 4.03 -35.08 -16.01
CA GLU A 127 2.74 -34.42 -16.02
C GLU A 127 2.54 -33.58 -14.76
N LEU A 128 2.81 -34.15 -13.57
CA LEU A 128 2.81 -33.37 -12.32
C LEU A 128 3.70 -32.15 -12.41
N ARG A 129 4.93 -32.32 -12.94
CA ARG A 129 5.87 -31.23 -13.10
C ARG A 129 5.37 -30.12 -14.02
N ALA A 130 4.70 -30.50 -15.11
CA ALA A 130 4.13 -29.53 -16.05
C ALA A 130 3.02 -28.70 -15.38
N ARG A 131 2.11 -29.34 -14.59
CA ARG A 131 1.02 -28.68 -13.90
C ARG A 131 1.52 -27.77 -12.77
N VAL A 132 2.48 -28.24 -11.97
CA VAL A 132 3.11 -27.41 -10.92
C VAL A 132 3.79 -26.19 -11.53
N ARG A 133 4.47 -26.33 -12.68
CA ARG A 133 5.05 -25.19 -13.40
C ARG A 133 3.98 -24.21 -13.92
N ALA A 134 2.87 -24.74 -14.45
CA ALA A 134 1.77 -23.91 -14.89
C ALA A 134 1.17 -23.11 -13.73
N GLY A 135 0.93 -23.75 -12.59
CA GLY A 135 0.46 -23.11 -11.38
C GLY A 135 1.42 -22.04 -10.85
N SER A 136 2.73 -22.36 -10.81
CA SER A 136 3.76 -21.37 -10.41
C SER A 136 3.72 -20.13 -11.32
N ARG A 137 3.59 -20.33 -12.63
CA ARG A 137 3.51 -19.23 -13.58
C ARG A 137 2.26 -18.36 -13.38
N ILE A 138 1.11 -18.99 -13.07
CA ILE A 138 -0.12 -18.26 -12.77
C ILE A 138 0.08 -17.39 -11.52
N LEU A 139 0.66 -17.94 -10.46
CA LEU A 139 0.95 -17.20 -9.22
C LEU A 139 1.93 -16.02 -9.46
N GLU A 140 2.98 -16.23 -10.25
CA GLU A 140 3.93 -15.18 -10.64
C GLU A 140 3.24 -14.05 -11.42
N LEU A 141 2.38 -14.39 -12.40
CA LEU A 141 1.63 -13.41 -13.19
C LEU A 141 0.64 -12.63 -12.31
N GLN A 142 -0.03 -13.30 -11.38
CA GLN A 142 -0.94 -12.68 -10.44
C GLN A 142 -0.23 -11.71 -9.52
N ALA A 143 0.91 -12.12 -8.95
CA ALA A 143 1.75 -11.24 -8.12
C ALA A 143 2.25 -10.01 -8.89
N ALA A 144 2.68 -10.20 -10.15
CA ALA A 144 3.08 -9.11 -11.02
C ALA A 144 1.91 -8.15 -11.32
N LEU A 145 0.72 -8.67 -11.56
CA LEU A 145 -0.49 -7.88 -11.80
C LEU A 145 -0.84 -7.01 -10.57
N ILE A 146 -0.89 -7.61 -9.38
CA ILE A 146 -1.17 -6.89 -8.12
C ILE A 146 -0.14 -5.78 -7.90
N LYS A 147 1.15 -6.09 -8.09
CA LYS A 147 2.23 -5.10 -7.97
C LYS A 147 2.07 -3.95 -8.95
N THR A 148 1.73 -4.26 -10.21
CA THR A 148 1.54 -3.25 -11.25
C THR A 148 0.31 -2.39 -10.96
N GLN A 149 -0.80 -2.99 -10.53
CA GLN A 149 -1.99 -2.24 -10.12
C GLN A 149 -1.69 -1.31 -8.95
N GLY A 150 -0.98 -1.78 -7.92
CA GLY A 150 -0.57 -0.94 -6.80
C GLY A 150 0.33 0.24 -7.24
N ALA A 151 1.28 -0.01 -8.14
CA ALA A 151 2.14 1.04 -8.70
C ALA A 151 1.33 2.07 -9.52
N LEU A 152 0.38 1.62 -10.35
CA LEU A 152 -0.50 2.52 -11.12
C LEU A 152 -1.43 3.33 -10.21
N GLN A 153 -1.98 2.73 -9.16
CA GLN A 153 -2.78 3.45 -8.16
C GLN A 153 -1.96 4.50 -7.42
N PHE A 154 -0.72 4.16 -7.05
CA PHE A 154 0.20 5.10 -6.43
C PHE A 154 0.52 6.26 -7.39
N GLU A 155 0.89 6.00 -8.64
CA GLU A 155 1.15 7.05 -9.65
C GLU A 155 -0.07 7.92 -9.93
N ALA A 156 -1.27 7.35 -9.93
CA ALA A 156 -2.50 8.10 -10.14
C ALA A 156 -2.85 9.04 -8.98
N ALA A 157 -2.44 8.70 -7.76
CA ALA A 157 -2.78 9.44 -6.54
C ALA A 157 -1.65 10.34 -6.01
N HIS A 158 -0.40 10.16 -6.46
CA HIS A 158 0.75 10.89 -5.92
C HIS A 158 1.44 11.77 -6.96
N ASP A 159 2.07 12.84 -6.50
CA ASP A 159 2.92 13.70 -7.32
C ASP A 159 4.26 13.00 -7.59
N ARG A 160 4.66 12.91 -8.86
CA ARG A 160 5.85 12.15 -9.28
C ARG A 160 7.17 12.71 -8.76
N LEU A 161 7.23 14.02 -8.50
CA LEU A 161 8.46 14.66 -8.02
C LEU A 161 8.61 14.49 -6.50
N THR A 162 7.55 14.76 -5.78
CA THR A 162 7.58 14.89 -4.31
C THR A 162 7.14 13.63 -3.57
N GLY A 163 6.40 12.74 -4.23
CA GLY A 163 5.79 11.56 -3.59
C GLY A 163 4.59 11.88 -2.70
N LEU A 164 4.23 13.15 -2.53
CA LEU A 164 3.03 13.58 -1.80
C LEU A 164 1.75 13.22 -2.57
N TRP A 165 0.59 13.31 -1.92
CA TRP A 165 -0.68 13.26 -2.65
C TRP A 165 -0.70 14.33 -3.73
N ASN A 166 -1.12 13.97 -4.94
CA ASN A 166 -1.31 14.96 -6.00
C ASN A 166 -2.57 15.80 -5.73
N ARG A 167 -2.77 16.86 -6.52
CA ARG A 167 -3.88 17.80 -6.37
C ARG A 167 -5.25 17.10 -6.34
N GLY A 168 -5.50 16.16 -7.23
CA GLY A 168 -6.78 15.46 -7.29
C GLY A 168 -7.02 14.65 -6.03
N ALA A 169 -6.05 13.81 -5.66
CA ALA A 169 -6.15 12.93 -4.52
C ALA A 169 -6.27 13.66 -3.18
N ILE A 170 -5.53 14.78 -2.97
CA ILE A 170 -5.64 15.53 -1.71
C ILE A 170 -6.98 16.25 -1.58
N VAL A 171 -7.57 16.72 -2.69
CA VAL A 171 -8.93 17.31 -2.68
C VAL A 171 -9.98 16.25 -2.38
N ASP A 172 -9.87 15.04 -2.96
CA ASP A 172 -10.77 13.92 -2.65
C ASP A 172 -10.64 13.48 -1.19
N LEU A 173 -9.41 13.52 -0.62
CA LEU A 173 -9.16 13.28 0.79
C LEU A 173 -9.84 14.34 1.67
N LEU A 174 -9.67 15.61 1.36
CA LEU A 174 -10.33 16.70 2.06
C LEU A 174 -11.86 16.54 2.05
N GLN A 175 -12.44 16.16 0.92
CA GLN A 175 -13.88 15.91 0.80
C GLN A 175 -14.33 14.77 1.72
N ARG A 176 -13.58 13.68 1.78
CA ARG A 176 -13.87 12.55 2.67
C ARG A 176 -13.78 12.94 4.15
N GLU A 177 -12.76 13.70 4.53
CA GLU A 177 -12.58 14.13 5.90
C GLU A 177 -13.60 15.21 6.32
N ALA A 178 -14.03 16.08 5.41
CA ALA A 178 -15.16 16.99 5.65
C ALA A 178 -16.46 16.23 5.94
N LEU A 179 -16.77 15.19 5.15
CA LEU A 179 -17.92 14.31 5.40
C LEU A 179 -17.80 13.53 6.71
N ARG A 180 -16.57 13.11 7.08
CA ARG A 180 -16.32 12.43 8.36
C ARG A 180 -16.51 13.39 9.54
N SER A 181 -15.94 14.59 9.47
CA SER A 181 -16.12 15.67 10.46
C SER A 181 -17.60 16.02 10.67
N MET A 182 -18.39 16.12 9.59
CA MET A 182 -19.84 16.36 9.68
C MET A 182 -20.58 15.24 10.42
N ARG A 183 -20.16 14.00 10.29
CA ARG A 183 -20.77 12.85 10.99
C ARG A 183 -20.34 12.72 12.44
N SER A 184 -19.06 12.99 12.73
CA SER A 184 -18.48 12.82 14.07
C SER A 184 -18.62 14.04 14.96
N GLY A 185 -18.85 15.23 14.38
CA GLY A 185 -18.81 16.52 15.07
C GLY A 185 -17.40 16.95 15.48
N GLN A 186 -16.35 16.24 15.02
CA GLN A 186 -14.95 16.58 15.32
C GLN A 186 -14.45 17.69 14.40
N PRO A 187 -13.60 18.62 14.91
CA PRO A 187 -13.05 19.71 14.11
C PRO A 187 -12.09 19.20 13.03
N LEU A 188 -12.09 19.88 11.88
CA LEU A 188 -11.21 19.63 10.75
C LEU A 188 -10.28 20.83 10.55
N GLY A 189 -8.97 20.57 10.52
CA GLY A 189 -7.95 21.59 10.20
C GLY A 189 -7.55 21.52 8.74
N VAL A 190 -7.46 22.68 8.06
CA VAL A 190 -6.94 22.77 6.69
C VAL A 190 -5.88 23.86 6.64
N ILE A 191 -4.75 23.55 6.00
CA ILE A 191 -3.64 24.46 5.79
C ILE A 191 -3.35 24.52 4.28
N VAL A 192 -3.34 25.72 3.70
CA VAL A 192 -2.73 25.99 2.41
C VAL A 192 -1.37 26.63 2.66
N ALA A 193 -0.33 26.07 2.09
CA ALA A 193 1.04 26.51 2.30
C ALA A 193 1.74 26.79 0.96
N ASP A 194 2.64 27.75 0.93
CA ASP A 194 3.35 28.17 -0.28
C ASP A 194 4.80 28.55 0.07
N LEU A 195 5.74 28.08 -0.73
CA LEU A 195 7.16 28.35 -0.57
C LEU A 195 7.48 29.80 -0.93
N ASP A 196 8.01 30.53 0.04
CA ASP A 196 8.38 31.93 -0.15
C ASP A 196 9.52 32.06 -1.16
N HIS A 197 9.33 32.95 -2.14
CA HIS A 197 10.36 33.29 -3.14
C HIS A 197 10.86 32.11 -3.99
N PHE A 198 10.08 31.04 -4.15
CA PHE A 198 10.50 29.84 -4.89
C PHE A 198 10.91 30.15 -6.34
N LYS A 199 10.23 31.08 -7.01
CA LYS A 199 10.63 31.55 -8.34
C LYS A 199 12.06 32.08 -8.37
N GLN A 200 12.49 32.82 -7.34
CA GLN A 200 13.88 33.34 -7.28
C GLN A 200 14.90 32.22 -7.14
N ILE A 201 14.56 31.11 -6.47
CA ILE A 201 15.41 29.90 -6.39
C ILE A 201 15.58 29.31 -7.78
N ASN A 202 14.48 29.13 -8.52
CA ASN A 202 14.52 28.63 -9.89
C ASN A 202 15.34 29.54 -10.83
N ASP A 203 15.11 30.85 -10.74
CA ASP A 203 15.80 31.83 -11.57
C ASP A 203 17.31 31.91 -11.28
N SER A 204 17.71 31.68 -10.01
CA SER A 204 19.12 31.76 -9.58
C SER A 204 19.92 30.49 -9.75
N TYR A 205 19.27 29.31 -9.53
CA TYR A 205 19.96 28.00 -9.45
C TYR A 205 19.43 26.99 -10.46
N GLY A 206 18.41 27.35 -11.25
CA GLY A 206 17.79 26.49 -12.24
C GLY A 206 16.70 25.55 -11.67
N HIS A 207 15.89 24.99 -12.57
CA HIS A 207 14.74 24.15 -12.19
C HIS A 207 15.11 22.87 -11.44
N LEU A 208 16.27 22.27 -11.70
CA LEU A 208 16.72 21.08 -10.96
C LEU A 208 16.98 21.39 -9.47
N ALA A 209 17.46 22.60 -9.18
CA ALA A 209 17.62 23.07 -7.80
C ALA A 209 16.25 23.29 -7.13
N GLY A 210 15.28 23.86 -7.85
CA GLY A 210 13.92 23.97 -7.39
C GLY A 210 13.26 22.61 -7.11
N ASP A 211 13.49 21.64 -7.97
CA ASP A 211 13.01 20.27 -7.77
C ASP A 211 13.60 19.64 -6.50
N ALA A 212 14.90 19.81 -6.25
CA ALA A 212 15.55 19.36 -5.02
C ALA A 212 14.95 20.04 -3.76
N VAL A 213 14.67 21.33 -3.84
CA VAL A 213 14.00 22.07 -2.76
C VAL A 213 12.60 21.52 -2.51
N LEU A 214 11.79 21.29 -3.56
CA LEU A 214 10.46 20.74 -3.43
C LEU A 214 10.47 19.34 -2.78
N CYS A 215 11.41 18.48 -3.17
CA CYS A 215 11.56 17.15 -2.58
C CYS A 215 11.90 17.23 -1.08
N GLU A 216 12.87 18.06 -0.71
CA GLU A 216 13.30 18.19 0.68
C GLU A 216 12.20 18.85 1.55
N VAL A 217 11.53 19.89 1.05
CA VAL A 217 10.39 20.50 1.74
C VAL A 217 9.27 19.48 1.94
N SER A 218 8.97 18.66 0.94
CA SER A 218 7.95 17.62 1.04
C SER A 218 8.28 16.61 2.13
N ARG A 219 9.53 16.17 2.25
CA ARG A 219 10.00 15.30 3.32
C ARG A 219 9.78 15.94 4.70
N ARG A 220 10.18 17.22 4.85
CA ARG A 220 10.00 17.98 6.11
C ARG A 220 8.54 18.19 6.47
N LEU A 221 7.67 18.42 5.48
CA LEU A 221 6.22 18.52 5.70
C LEU A 221 5.65 17.25 6.30
N ILE A 222 6.00 16.08 5.75
CA ILE A 222 5.56 14.76 6.27
C ILE A 222 6.05 14.56 7.71
N GLU A 223 7.30 14.93 8.01
CA GLU A 223 7.88 14.77 9.35
C GLU A 223 7.26 15.73 10.39
N ALA A 224 6.72 16.84 9.93
CA ALA A 224 6.13 17.86 10.80
C ALA A 224 4.65 17.61 11.14
N VAL A 225 3.97 16.67 10.47
CA VAL A 225 2.57 16.31 10.72
C VAL A 225 2.46 14.91 11.34
N ARG A 226 1.26 14.52 11.75
CA ARG A 226 1.01 13.18 12.31
C ARG A 226 0.85 12.17 11.18
N SER A 227 1.07 10.88 11.46
CA SER A 227 1.00 9.81 10.46
C SER A 227 -0.38 9.60 9.82
N TYR A 228 -1.43 10.12 10.42
CA TYR A 228 -2.80 10.08 9.92
C TYR A 228 -3.26 11.41 9.28
N ASP A 229 -2.43 12.46 9.32
CA ASP A 229 -2.67 13.70 8.59
C ASP A 229 -2.25 13.54 7.13
N TYR A 230 -2.87 14.30 6.24
CA TYR A 230 -2.59 14.21 4.81
C TYR A 230 -1.85 15.45 4.31
N VAL A 231 -0.82 15.23 3.50
CA VAL A 231 -0.04 16.28 2.85
C VAL A 231 -0.05 16.05 1.35
N GLY A 232 -0.48 17.04 0.58
CA GLY A 232 -0.52 16.96 -0.88
C GLY A 232 0.14 18.17 -1.55
N ARG A 233 0.69 17.95 -2.74
CA ARG A 233 1.14 19.03 -3.61
C ARG A 233 -0.06 19.57 -4.38
N TYR A 234 -0.48 20.78 -4.07
CA TYR A 234 -1.69 21.38 -4.60
C TYR A 234 -1.44 22.18 -5.90
N GLY A 235 -0.26 22.77 -6.02
CA GLY A 235 0.20 23.53 -7.18
C GLY A 235 1.71 23.36 -7.41
N GLY A 236 2.34 24.26 -8.15
CA GLY A 236 3.78 24.25 -8.43
C GLY A 236 4.62 24.20 -7.15
N GLU A 237 4.45 25.20 -6.31
CA GLU A 237 5.13 25.41 -5.03
C GLU A 237 4.15 25.45 -3.84
N GLU A 238 2.88 25.07 -4.10
CA GLU A 238 1.78 25.11 -3.15
C GLU A 238 1.47 23.71 -2.61
N PHE A 239 1.20 23.62 -1.31
CA PHE A 239 0.86 22.41 -0.60
C PHE A 239 -0.47 22.56 0.14
N LEU A 240 -1.23 21.49 0.20
CA LEU A 240 -2.47 21.38 0.98
C LEU A 240 -2.26 20.33 2.08
N ILE A 241 -2.54 20.71 3.33
CA ILE A 241 -2.44 19.80 4.48
C ILE A 241 -3.82 19.69 5.10
N VAL A 242 -4.26 18.47 5.34
CA VAL A 242 -5.55 18.14 5.95
C VAL A 242 -5.28 17.45 7.27
N LEU A 243 -5.76 18.02 8.37
CA LEU A 243 -5.53 17.55 9.74
C LEU A 243 -6.83 17.03 10.34
N GLU A 244 -6.86 15.72 10.60
CA GLU A 244 -8.02 15.08 11.20
C GLU A 244 -8.16 15.46 12.68
N GLU A 245 -9.42 15.61 13.15
CA GLU A 245 -9.76 15.85 14.56
C GLU A 245 -8.89 16.95 15.19
N CYS A 246 -8.71 18.07 14.46
CA CYS A 246 -7.74 19.11 14.78
C CYS A 246 -8.42 20.39 15.23
N ALA A 247 -8.37 20.68 16.54
CA ALA A 247 -8.85 21.93 17.10
C ALA A 247 -7.97 23.12 16.71
N ALA A 248 -8.48 24.35 16.79
CA ALA A 248 -7.79 25.57 16.37
C ALA A 248 -6.43 25.77 17.05
N ALA A 249 -6.29 25.39 18.32
CA ALA A 249 -5.01 25.47 19.05
C ALA A 249 -3.97 24.49 18.47
N ASP A 250 -4.37 23.25 18.16
CA ASP A 250 -3.50 22.22 17.59
C ASP A 250 -3.14 22.55 16.14
N LEU A 251 -4.08 23.14 15.39
CA LEU A 251 -3.84 23.63 14.03
C LEU A 251 -2.72 24.68 14.00
N ASN A 252 -2.81 25.70 14.87
CA ASN A 252 -1.77 26.72 14.99
C ASN A 252 -0.42 26.12 15.43
N ALA A 253 -0.41 25.23 16.41
CA ALA A 253 0.81 24.56 16.84
C ALA A 253 1.46 23.71 15.73
N THR A 254 0.65 23.03 14.94
CA THR A 254 1.13 22.25 13.80
C THR A 254 1.69 23.16 12.69
N ALA A 255 1.00 24.25 12.37
CA ALA A 255 1.47 25.22 11.39
C ALA A 255 2.82 25.86 11.79
N GLU A 256 2.98 26.25 13.06
CA GLU A 256 4.26 26.78 13.56
C GLU A 256 5.36 25.72 13.56
N ARG A 257 5.05 24.46 13.86
CA ARG A 257 6.00 23.36 13.75
C ARG A 257 6.46 23.15 12.30
N VAL A 258 5.53 23.15 11.34
CA VAL A 258 5.82 23.08 9.90
C VAL A 258 6.73 24.24 9.49
N ARG A 259 6.36 25.47 9.83
CA ARG A 259 7.12 26.67 9.48
C ARG A 259 8.56 26.61 10.02
N HIS A 260 8.71 26.27 11.29
CA HIS A 260 10.03 26.14 11.93
C HIS A 260 10.86 25.04 11.27
N HIS A 261 10.29 23.86 11.06
CA HIS A 261 11.01 22.72 10.50
C HIS A 261 11.53 22.96 9.08
N ILE A 262 10.81 23.78 8.29
CA ILE A 262 11.26 24.18 6.97
C ILE A 262 12.35 25.24 7.04
N ALA A 263 12.20 26.24 7.92
CA ALA A 263 13.12 27.36 8.01
C ALA A 263 14.43 27.04 8.76
N GLU A 264 14.45 26.01 9.62
CA GLU A 264 15.53 25.72 10.55
C GLU A 264 16.85 25.35 9.85
N CYS A 265 16.78 24.54 8.81
CA CYS A 265 17.95 24.04 8.11
C CYS A 265 17.91 24.42 6.63
N PRO A 266 18.98 24.98 6.07
CA PRO A 266 19.09 25.17 4.62
C PRO A 266 18.95 23.85 3.87
N VAL A 267 18.44 23.91 2.65
CA VAL A 267 18.33 22.77 1.74
C VAL A 267 19.61 22.64 0.94
N ASP A 268 20.20 21.46 0.94
CA ASP A 268 21.35 21.12 0.11
C ASP A 268 20.90 20.82 -1.32
N ILE A 269 21.31 21.64 -2.28
CA ILE A 269 21.05 21.43 -3.71
C ILE A 269 22.28 20.92 -4.46
N GLY A 270 23.26 20.37 -3.72
CA GLY A 270 24.48 19.76 -4.27
C GLY A 270 25.64 20.73 -4.50
N THR A 271 25.39 21.97 -4.88
CA THR A 271 26.42 23.01 -5.10
C THR A 271 26.48 24.04 -3.98
N VAL A 272 25.34 24.37 -3.41
CA VAL A 272 25.18 25.35 -2.32
C VAL A 272 24.04 24.92 -1.40
N GLN A 273 24.00 25.53 -0.22
CA GLN A 273 22.87 25.42 0.69
C GLN A 273 21.94 26.63 0.53
N VAL A 274 20.64 26.38 0.35
CA VAL A 274 19.63 27.42 0.12
C VAL A 274 18.68 27.48 1.32
N SER A 275 18.57 28.66 1.94
CA SER A 275 17.58 28.91 2.98
C SER A 275 16.19 29.08 2.34
N VAL A 276 15.21 28.35 2.85
CA VAL A 276 13.84 28.34 2.35
C VAL A 276 12.90 28.65 3.51
N THR A 277 11.87 29.46 3.25
CA THR A 277 10.77 29.69 4.19
C THR A 277 9.44 29.38 3.54
N ILE A 278 8.40 29.26 4.36
CA ILE A 278 7.06 28.91 3.93
C ILE A 278 6.04 29.81 4.62
N SER A 279 5.06 30.27 3.86
CA SER A 279 3.89 30.98 4.38
C SER A 279 2.71 30.02 4.44
N LEU A 280 1.88 30.13 5.48
CA LEU A 280 0.77 29.21 5.73
C LEU A 280 -0.51 30.00 6.00
N GLY A 281 -1.60 29.59 5.35
CA GLY A 281 -2.94 30.03 5.64
C GLY A 281 -3.76 28.91 6.25
N LEU A 282 -4.40 29.15 7.37
CA LEU A 282 -5.04 28.15 8.22
C LEU A 282 -6.55 28.38 8.27
N VAL A 283 -7.31 27.31 8.31
CA VAL A 283 -8.73 27.32 8.68
C VAL A 283 -9.09 26.13 9.55
N CYS A 284 -9.75 26.38 10.66
CA CYS A 284 -10.39 25.36 11.49
C CYS A 284 -11.88 25.38 11.19
N ALA A 285 -12.42 24.23 10.84
CA ALA A 285 -13.83 24.06 10.53
C ALA A 285 -14.50 23.14 11.56
N ILE A 286 -15.66 23.54 12.04
CA ILE A 286 -16.50 22.76 12.94
C ILE A 286 -17.85 22.58 12.25
N ALA A 287 -18.30 21.35 12.12
CA ALA A 287 -19.57 21.05 11.49
C ALA A 287 -20.75 21.38 12.43
N ASP A 288 -21.66 22.23 11.97
CA ASP A 288 -22.88 22.59 12.70
C ASP A 288 -24.13 21.88 12.13
N GLY A 289 -23.95 20.90 11.24
CA GLY A 289 -25.05 20.16 10.62
C GLY A 289 -24.66 19.46 9.32
N PRO A 290 -25.57 18.73 8.69
CA PRO A 290 -25.36 18.12 7.39
C PRO A 290 -25.11 19.23 6.34
N ASP A 291 -24.15 18.97 5.43
CA ASP A 291 -23.72 19.88 4.35
C ASP A 291 -23.13 21.22 4.82
N SER A 292 -22.69 21.30 6.09
CA SER A 292 -22.11 22.53 6.65
C SER A 292 -20.66 22.80 6.19
N LEU A 293 -19.92 21.79 5.76
CA LEU A 293 -18.52 21.92 5.33
C LEU A 293 -18.39 21.64 3.83
N VAL A 294 -18.11 22.69 3.07
CA VAL A 294 -17.83 22.61 1.63
C VAL A 294 -16.31 22.70 1.44
N PRO A 295 -15.66 21.68 0.90
CA PRO A 295 -14.20 21.62 0.75
C PRO A 295 -13.61 22.84 0.03
N GLU A 296 -14.26 23.31 -1.03
CA GLU A 296 -13.82 24.48 -1.80
C GLU A 296 -13.85 25.78 -0.98
N ASP A 297 -14.81 25.93 -0.07
CA ASP A 297 -14.91 27.08 0.82
C ASP A 297 -13.78 27.05 1.88
N LEU A 298 -13.43 25.85 2.37
CA LEU A 298 -12.30 25.66 3.30
C LEU A 298 -10.98 26.05 2.65
N VAL A 299 -10.72 25.54 1.44
CA VAL A 299 -9.52 25.91 0.70
C VAL A 299 -9.48 27.40 0.41
N ARG A 300 -10.59 27.99 -0.01
CA ARG A 300 -10.69 29.45 -0.27
C ARG A 300 -10.41 30.29 0.97
N ALA A 301 -10.90 29.87 2.13
CA ALA A 301 -10.65 30.57 3.40
C ALA A 301 -9.17 30.48 3.80
N ALA A 302 -8.58 29.29 3.70
CA ALA A 302 -7.16 29.09 3.96
C ALA A 302 -6.29 29.88 2.96
N ASP A 303 -6.64 29.92 1.67
CA ASP A 303 -5.92 30.68 0.65
C ASP A 303 -5.96 32.20 0.94
N SER A 304 -7.12 32.73 1.38
CA SER A 304 -7.23 34.13 1.80
C SER A 304 -6.34 34.43 3.01
N ALA A 305 -6.21 33.52 3.97
CA ALA A 305 -5.29 33.69 5.09
C ALA A 305 -3.82 33.59 4.63
N LEU A 306 -3.49 32.69 3.69
CA LEU A 306 -2.16 32.60 3.07
C LEU A 306 -1.77 33.92 2.38
N TYR A 307 -2.72 34.53 1.65
CA TYR A 307 -2.48 35.86 1.05
C TYR A 307 -2.11 36.90 2.12
N CYS A 308 -2.81 36.90 3.26
CA CYS A 308 -2.45 37.80 4.39
C CYS A 308 -1.06 37.47 4.94
N ALA A 309 -0.70 36.17 5.09
CA ALA A 309 0.64 35.78 5.54
C ALA A 309 1.74 36.33 4.61
N LYS A 310 1.53 36.21 3.30
CA LYS A 310 2.45 36.73 2.29
C LYS A 310 2.54 38.28 2.33
N ALA A 311 1.41 38.99 2.49
CA ALA A 311 1.35 40.44 2.58
C ALA A 311 2.00 40.98 3.85
N ASN A 312 1.86 40.28 4.97
CA ASN A 312 2.40 40.67 6.29
C ASN A 312 3.89 40.35 6.47
N GLY A 313 4.61 39.96 5.41
CA GLY A 313 6.07 39.78 5.44
C GLY A 313 6.55 38.35 5.33
N ARG A 314 5.69 37.39 4.94
CA ARG A 314 6.02 35.96 4.71
C ARG A 314 6.56 35.25 5.95
N ASN A 315 6.99 33.98 5.78
CA ASN A 315 7.52 33.11 6.83
C ASN A 315 6.66 33.13 8.11
N ARG A 316 5.35 32.97 7.94
CA ARG A 316 4.36 33.03 9.02
C ARG A 316 3.12 32.21 8.72
N ALA A 317 2.36 31.94 9.76
CA ALA A 317 1.03 31.38 9.69
C ALA A 317 -0.02 32.46 10.00
N GLU A 318 -1.07 32.53 9.22
CA GLU A 318 -2.25 33.41 9.47
C GLU A 318 -3.51 32.52 9.45
N THR A 319 -4.46 32.84 10.34
CA THR A 319 -5.64 32.00 10.52
C THR A 319 -6.88 32.74 10.03
N ALA A 320 -7.65 32.12 9.16
CA ALA A 320 -8.98 32.59 8.80
C ALA A 320 -9.95 32.43 9.98
N PRO A 321 -11.05 33.20 10.03
CA PRO A 321 -12.11 32.99 11.01
C PRO A 321 -12.61 31.54 11.00
N ILE A 322 -12.98 31.01 12.17
CA ILE A 322 -13.55 29.65 12.29
C ILE A 322 -14.79 29.56 11.41
N MET A 323 -14.81 28.58 10.51
CA MET A 323 -15.95 28.34 9.64
C MET A 323 -16.99 27.49 10.36
N SER A 324 -18.12 28.11 10.70
CA SER A 324 -19.36 27.48 11.14
C SER A 324 -20.52 28.10 10.36
N GLN A 325 -21.63 27.41 10.19
CA GLN A 325 -22.80 27.99 9.49
C GLN A 325 -23.38 29.25 10.15
N ALA A 326 -23.11 29.49 11.44
CA ALA A 326 -23.56 30.68 12.15
C ALA A 326 -23.01 32.00 11.51
N GLY A 327 -22.00 31.94 10.65
CA GLY A 327 -21.41 33.08 9.94
C GLY A 327 -21.99 33.39 8.55
N ARG A 328 -22.92 32.56 8.02
CA ARG A 328 -23.54 32.75 6.69
C ARG A 328 -24.80 33.63 6.69
N VAL A 329 -25.22 34.18 7.82
CA VAL A 329 -26.38 35.08 7.89
C VAL A 329 -25.86 36.53 7.88
N GLY A 330 -25.84 37.13 6.71
CA GLY A 330 -25.74 38.59 6.55
C GLY A 330 -24.65 39.09 5.60
N ALA A 331 -24.92 39.11 4.31
CA ALA A 331 -24.47 40.08 3.34
C ALA A 331 -25.56 40.30 2.30
#